data_eedd433dc82f8c3d5291e539694a3e4b
#
_entry.id   eedd433dc82f8c3d5291e539694a3e4b
#
_cell.length_a   1.000
_cell.length_b   1.000
_cell.length_c   1.000
_cell.angle_alpha   90.00
_cell.angle_beta   90.00
_cell.angle_gamma   90.00
#
_symmetry.space_group_name_H-M   'P 1'
#
loop_
_entity.id
_entity.type
_entity.pdbx_description
1 polymer ?
#
loop_
_entity_poly.entity_id
_entity_poly.type
_entity_poly.pdbx_seq_one_letter_code
_entity_poly.pdbx_strand_id
1 'polypeptide(L)'
;MQMKRNLTLSLLILSSLCAMAQNEDKTITQSEEKTITLGEVVVKAAKVVNKMDGMELYPTEVQKKSSTNGYEILQKLPNIKIDAASHQVSAADNKGEVQVRINGIVVNRQEMLSLDPKSILKISFINNPGVRYGDNIAYVIDIITRRADKGYTIGTDITSTLTSLQGDETVFGKWNKGKNELSLSYDFNGYKLKGMRNEERADYTLNDGNIYTISRNDIATQRKQLGHDIKLTYNWMDSTACVFQASLSGSFYRTPDNYNIKDISDGDNHYTATSRESGNNSSPVADLYFFRQLTPRQSITANAVGTYISTKSSNYYDEGTPYLYDVNGKSASILSEIIYENRLKPFTLSTGLNYRFKHIKNDYTGDAAALTEINNST
;
A
#
# COMPACT_ATOMS: atom_id res chain seq x y z
N MET A 1 4.34 21.58 24.21
CA MET A 1 5.75 21.70 24.60
C MET A 1 6.51 20.36 24.56
N GLN A 2 5.86 19.22 24.78
CA GLN A 2 6.49 17.88 24.69
C GLN A 2 6.81 17.42 23.25
N MET A 3 6.06 17.85 22.25
CA MET A 3 6.25 17.45 20.85
C MET A 3 7.55 18.00 20.21
N LYS A 4 8.01 19.18 20.63
CA LYS A 4 9.30 19.75 20.16
C LYS A 4 10.52 19.01 20.70
N ARG A 5 10.38 18.35 21.85
CA ARG A 5 11.50 17.64 22.51
C ARG A 5 11.77 16.26 21.89
N ASN A 6 10.75 15.63 21.29
CA ASN A 6 10.90 14.32 20.65
C ASN A 6 11.48 14.44 19.23
N LEU A 7 11.18 15.55 18.54
CA LEU A 7 11.72 15.82 17.20
C LEU A 7 13.24 16.12 17.24
N THR A 8 13.69 16.80 18.30
CA THR A 8 15.14 17.08 18.50
C THR A 8 15.92 15.83 18.89
N LEU A 9 15.31 14.85 19.55
CA LEU A 9 15.96 13.59 19.91
C LEU A 9 16.16 12.68 18.69
N SER A 10 15.19 12.64 17.77
CA SER A 10 15.31 11.89 16.51
C SER A 10 16.39 12.47 15.59
N LEU A 11 16.53 13.80 15.54
CA LEU A 11 17.56 14.46 14.73
C LEU A 11 18.98 14.24 15.29
N LEU A 12 19.13 14.14 16.61
CA LEU A 12 20.42 13.89 17.27
C LEU A 12 20.91 12.45 17.09
N ILE A 13 20.04 11.48 16.95
CA ILE A 13 20.42 10.09 16.68
C ILE A 13 20.90 9.94 15.22
N LEU A 14 20.30 10.67 14.27
CA LEU A 14 20.76 10.66 12.88
C LEU A 14 22.12 11.34 12.69
N SER A 15 22.43 12.38 13.46
CA SER A 15 23.71 13.09 13.35
C SER A 15 24.90 12.31 13.94
N SER A 16 24.68 11.38 14.85
CA SER A 16 25.74 10.55 15.43
C SER A 16 26.17 9.39 14.53
N LEU A 17 25.33 8.97 13.58
CA LEU A 17 25.68 7.91 12.60
C LEU A 17 26.52 8.43 11.42
N CYS A 18 26.47 9.72 11.10
CA CYS A 18 27.29 10.32 10.04
C CYS A 18 28.73 10.63 10.44
N ALA A 19 29.06 10.65 11.73
CA ALA A 19 30.37 11.04 12.21
C ALA A 19 31.44 9.92 12.21
N MET A 20 31.11 8.70 11.84
CA MET A 20 32.06 7.56 11.81
C MET A 20 32.63 7.21 10.42
N ALA A 21 32.34 8.00 9.39
CA ALA A 21 32.77 7.70 8.01
C ALA A 21 33.88 8.60 7.46
N GLN A 22 34.59 9.36 8.26
CA GLN A 22 35.69 10.19 7.77
C GLN A 22 36.96 9.95 8.61
N ASN A 23 37.78 9.03 8.16
CA ASN A 23 39.25 9.08 8.30
C ASN A 23 39.89 7.99 7.43
N GLU A 24 40.29 8.36 6.22
CA GLU A 24 41.48 7.80 5.58
C GLU A 24 42.11 8.86 4.69
N ASP A 25 43.24 9.40 5.20
CA ASP A 25 44.18 10.19 4.45
C ASP A 25 44.77 9.37 3.31
N LYS A 26 44.73 9.87 2.09
CA LYS A 26 45.56 9.39 0.97
C LYS A 26 46.29 10.55 0.30
N THR A 27 47.56 10.51 0.52
CA THR A 27 48.67 11.24 -0.13
C THR A 27 48.50 11.29 -1.65
N ILE A 28 48.57 12.52 -2.20
CA ILE A 28 48.57 12.76 -3.64
C ILE A 28 49.96 12.50 -4.16
N THR A 29 50.13 11.48 -4.98
CA THR A 29 51.29 11.29 -5.83
C THR A 29 50.87 11.54 -7.28
N GLN A 30 51.50 12.52 -7.92
CA GLN A 30 51.37 12.76 -9.37
C GLN A 30 51.83 11.53 -10.14
N SER A 31 51.00 11.07 -11.06
CA SER A 31 51.46 10.21 -12.15
C SER A 31 50.49 10.24 -13.34
N GLU A 32 51.07 10.63 -14.50
CA GLU A 32 50.78 10.19 -15.85
C GLU A 32 49.36 10.31 -16.39
N GLU A 33 49.20 11.13 -17.42
CA GLU A 33 48.08 11.10 -18.37
C GLU A 33 47.92 9.69 -18.93
N LYS A 34 46.99 8.93 -18.36
CA LYS A 34 46.49 7.69 -18.95
C LYS A 34 45.31 8.05 -19.81
N THR A 35 45.49 8.07 -21.14
CA THR A 35 44.42 8.11 -22.12
C THR A 35 43.46 6.96 -21.85
N ILE A 36 42.30 7.24 -21.20
CA ILE A 36 41.24 6.28 -21.02
C ILE A 36 40.50 6.18 -22.34
N THR A 37 40.76 5.16 -23.09
CA THR A 37 39.89 4.73 -24.21
C THR A 37 38.57 4.37 -23.58
N LEU A 38 37.54 5.19 -23.79
CA LEU A 38 36.16 4.88 -23.45
C LEU A 38 35.77 3.63 -24.27
N GLY A 39 35.84 2.48 -23.64
CA GLY A 39 35.30 1.24 -24.21
C GLY A 39 33.83 1.47 -24.57
N GLU A 40 33.43 0.96 -25.71
CA GLU A 40 32.07 0.97 -26.19
C GLU A 40 31.12 0.49 -25.07
N VAL A 41 30.31 1.38 -24.52
CA VAL A 41 29.31 1.02 -23.52
C VAL A 41 28.15 0.38 -24.26
N VAL A 42 28.22 -0.94 -24.44
CA VAL A 42 27.10 -1.71 -24.99
C VAL A 42 25.98 -1.74 -23.93
N VAL A 43 25.04 -0.84 -24.06
CA VAL A 43 23.81 -0.84 -23.26
C VAL A 43 22.95 -2.01 -23.77
N LYS A 44 23.03 -3.16 -23.10
CA LYS A 44 22.13 -4.29 -23.37
C LYS A 44 20.76 -3.92 -22.81
N ALA A 45 19.75 -3.82 -23.67
CA ALA A 45 18.36 -3.69 -23.26
C ALA A 45 17.91 -4.94 -22.46
N ALA A 46 16.89 -4.79 -21.61
CA ALA A 46 16.28 -5.93 -20.95
C ALA A 46 15.77 -6.93 -21.99
N LYS A 47 16.08 -8.22 -21.78
CA LYS A 47 15.58 -9.26 -22.67
C LYS A 47 14.09 -9.46 -22.41
N VAL A 48 13.28 -9.32 -23.45
CA VAL A 48 11.83 -9.57 -23.43
C VAL A 48 11.54 -10.84 -24.20
N VAL A 49 10.76 -11.74 -23.59
CA VAL A 49 10.28 -12.97 -24.23
C VAL A 49 8.76 -12.96 -24.18
N ASN A 50 8.13 -12.84 -25.35
CA ASN A 50 6.67 -12.90 -25.45
C ASN A 50 6.16 -14.32 -25.21
N LYS A 51 5.03 -14.43 -24.49
CA LYS A 51 4.29 -15.67 -24.19
C LYS A 51 2.83 -15.51 -24.61
N MET A 52 2.09 -16.59 -24.61
CA MET A 52 0.65 -16.55 -24.98
C MET A 52 -0.20 -15.71 -24.01
N ASP A 53 0.18 -15.67 -22.74
CA ASP A 53 -0.52 -15.00 -21.66
C ASP A 53 0.16 -13.69 -21.21
N GLY A 54 1.20 -13.23 -21.94
CA GLY A 54 1.91 -12.01 -21.57
C GLY A 54 3.37 -11.99 -22.01
N MET A 55 4.28 -11.59 -21.13
CA MET A 55 5.72 -11.53 -21.43
C MET A 55 6.58 -11.84 -20.21
N GLU A 56 7.77 -12.35 -20.43
CA GLU A 56 8.83 -12.43 -19.43
C GLU A 56 9.90 -11.38 -19.70
N LEU A 57 10.24 -10.63 -18.68
CA LEU A 57 11.22 -9.56 -18.68
C LEU A 57 12.43 -10.00 -17.86
N TYR A 58 13.63 -9.87 -18.43
CA TYR A 58 14.88 -10.23 -17.78
C TYR A 58 15.71 -8.95 -17.57
N PRO A 59 15.71 -8.37 -16.35
CA PRO A 59 16.48 -7.18 -16.05
C PRO A 59 17.96 -7.40 -16.26
N THR A 60 18.65 -6.42 -16.84
CA THR A 60 20.10 -6.45 -17.02
C THR A 60 20.83 -6.25 -15.71
N GLU A 61 22.08 -6.68 -15.62
CA GLU A 61 22.93 -6.45 -14.43
C GLU A 61 23.12 -4.94 -14.14
N VAL A 62 23.14 -4.10 -15.19
CA VAL A 62 23.20 -2.65 -15.04
C VAL A 62 21.92 -2.12 -14.36
N GLN A 63 20.75 -2.56 -14.82
CA GLN A 63 19.46 -2.18 -14.22
C GLN A 63 19.38 -2.62 -12.76
N LYS A 64 19.80 -3.85 -12.45
CA LYS A 64 19.82 -4.38 -11.08
C LYS A 64 20.76 -3.58 -10.17
N LYS A 65 21.98 -3.27 -10.64
CA LYS A 65 22.98 -2.51 -9.86
C LYS A 65 22.58 -1.07 -9.62
N SER A 66 21.86 -0.45 -10.55
CA SER A 66 21.41 0.94 -10.46
C SER A 66 20.03 1.10 -9.80
N SER A 67 19.49 0.04 -9.21
CA SER A 67 18.23 0.02 -8.45
C SER A 67 18.50 -0.35 -7.01
N THR A 68 17.77 0.25 -6.08
CA THR A 68 17.88 0.01 -4.63
C THR A 68 16.75 -0.88 -4.10
N ASN A 69 15.61 -0.92 -4.78
CA ASN A 69 14.44 -1.69 -4.38
C ASN A 69 13.64 -2.23 -5.59
N GLY A 70 12.56 -2.94 -5.30
CA GLY A 70 11.73 -3.56 -6.32
C GLY A 70 11.02 -2.57 -7.22
N TYR A 71 10.61 -1.42 -6.72
CA TYR A 71 9.93 -0.39 -7.52
C TYR A 71 10.85 0.22 -8.57
N GLU A 72 12.08 0.56 -8.19
CA GLU A 72 13.05 1.13 -9.11
C GLU A 72 13.44 0.18 -10.25
N ILE A 73 13.42 -1.12 -10.01
CA ILE A 73 13.66 -2.08 -11.09
C ILE A 73 12.45 -2.21 -12.01
N LEU A 74 11.22 -2.20 -11.47
CA LEU A 74 10.01 -2.23 -12.28
C LEU A 74 9.88 -0.97 -13.15
N GLN A 75 10.24 0.20 -12.64
CA GLN A 75 10.19 1.47 -13.37
C GLN A 75 11.08 1.49 -14.62
N LYS A 76 12.16 0.70 -14.63
CA LYS A 76 13.09 0.59 -15.77
C LYS A 76 12.64 -0.39 -16.85
N LEU A 77 11.50 -1.05 -16.65
CA LEU A 77 10.97 -2.07 -17.56
C LEU A 77 9.88 -1.48 -18.47
N PRO A 78 9.74 -1.98 -19.69
CA PRO A 78 8.68 -1.53 -20.59
C PRO A 78 7.30 -1.92 -20.05
N ASN A 79 6.27 -1.18 -20.44
CA ASN A 79 4.85 -1.43 -20.15
C ASN A 79 4.43 -1.32 -18.67
N ILE A 80 5.31 -0.83 -17.79
CA ILE A 80 5.03 -0.61 -16.38
C ILE A 80 5.24 0.86 -16.05
N LYS A 81 4.29 1.45 -15.33
CA LYS A 81 4.37 2.80 -14.78
C LYS A 81 4.28 2.73 -13.26
N ILE A 82 5.07 3.53 -12.59
CA ILE A 82 5.06 3.65 -11.13
C ILE A 82 4.95 5.11 -10.79
N ASP A 83 3.97 5.45 -9.98
CA ASP A 83 3.89 6.76 -9.36
C ASP A 83 4.96 6.88 -8.26
N ALA A 84 5.81 7.89 -8.36
CA ALA A 84 6.97 8.02 -7.48
C ALA A 84 6.58 8.37 -6.03
N ALA A 85 5.42 9.01 -5.82
CA ALA A 85 4.98 9.44 -4.49
C ALA A 85 4.17 8.35 -3.77
N SER A 86 3.21 7.73 -4.47
CA SER A 86 2.32 6.70 -3.90
C SER A 86 2.86 5.29 -4.02
N HIS A 87 3.90 5.06 -4.86
CA HIS A 87 4.41 3.74 -5.26
C HIS A 87 3.34 2.87 -5.94
N GLN A 88 2.27 3.48 -6.46
CA GLN A 88 1.25 2.75 -7.19
C GLN A 88 1.81 2.22 -8.51
N VAL A 89 1.67 0.91 -8.72
CA VAL A 89 2.07 0.24 -9.95
C VAL A 89 0.89 0.16 -10.89
N SER A 90 1.06 0.59 -12.13
CA SER A 90 0.05 0.52 -13.17
C SER A 90 0.63 0.01 -14.48
N ALA A 91 -0.20 -0.56 -15.33
CA ALA A 91 0.20 -0.88 -16.70
C ALA A 91 0.17 0.38 -17.57
N ALA A 92 0.99 0.42 -18.61
CA ALA A 92 1.12 1.59 -19.47
C ALA A 92 -0.18 1.97 -20.20
N ASP A 93 -1.07 1.02 -20.42
CA ASP A 93 -2.35 1.18 -21.12
C ASP A 93 -3.56 1.45 -20.19
N ASN A 94 -3.36 1.44 -18.87
CA ASN A 94 -4.35 1.76 -17.83
C ASN A 94 -5.70 0.98 -17.94
N LYS A 95 -5.69 -0.26 -18.45
CA LYS A 95 -6.92 -1.03 -18.68
C LYS A 95 -7.51 -1.71 -17.43
N GLY A 96 -6.92 -1.52 -16.26
CA GLY A 96 -7.42 -2.08 -15.01
C GLY A 96 -6.36 -2.19 -13.92
N GLU A 97 -6.72 -2.84 -12.82
CA GLU A 97 -5.85 -3.00 -11.66
C GLU A 97 -4.67 -3.95 -11.93
N VAL A 98 -3.52 -3.61 -11.37
CA VAL A 98 -2.29 -4.40 -11.43
C VAL A 98 -2.02 -5.03 -10.08
N GLN A 99 -1.89 -6.35 -10.05
CA GLN A 99 -1.49 -7.08 -8.85
C GLN A 99 -0.01 -7.42 -8.92
N VAL A 100 0.77 -6.99 -7.93
CA VAL A 100 2.20 -7.31 -7.82
C VAL A 100 2.40 -8.51 -6.91
N ARG A 101 3.25 -9.43 -7.34
CA ARG A 101 3.61 -10.66 -6.62
C ARG A 101 5.12 -10.85 -6.60
N ILE A 102 5.60 -11.55 -5.58
CA ILE A 102 6.96 -12.08 -5.51
C ILE A 102 6.86 -13.60 -5.33
N ASN A 103 7.39 -14.37 -6.27
CA ASN A 103 7.34 -15.83 -6.29
C ASN A 103 5.91 -16.38 -6.13
N GLY A 104 4.93 -15.76 -6.79
CA GLY A 104 3.53 -16.14 -6.76
C GLY A 104 2.71 -15.63 -5.58
N ILE A 105 3.31 -14.93 -4.61
CA ILE A 105 2.65 -14.37 -3.43
C ILE A 105 2.37 -12.89 -3.63
N VAL A 106 1.14 -12.44 -3.36
CA VAL A 106 0.77 -11.01 -3.40
C VAL A 106 1.58 -10.24 -2.37
N VAL A 107 2.16 -9.14 -2.78
CA VAL A 107 3.04 -8.32 -1.93
C VAL A 107 2.50 -6.90 -1.77
N ASN A 108 2.84 -6.30 -0.64
CA ASN A 108 2.54 -4.90 -0.35
C ASN A 108 3.74 -3.97 -0.65
N ARG A 109 3.56 -2.69 -0.34
CA ARG A 109 4.58 -1.65 -0.54
C ARG A 109 5.90 -1.99 0.16
N GLN A 110 5.84 -2.40 1.42
CA GLN A 110 7.04 -2.66 2.24
C GLN A 110 7.86 -3.83 1.72
N GLU A 111 7.19 -4.87 1.24
CA GLU A 111 7.83 -6.03 0.64
C GLU A 111 8.55 -5.66 -0.66
N MET A 112 7.97 -4.76 -1.45
CA MET A 112 8.60 -4.22 -2.65
C MET A 112 9.79 -3.32 -2.35
N LEU A 113 9.71 -2.47 -1.31
CA LEU A 113 10.83 -1.64 -0.85
C LEU A 113 11.99 -2.49 -0.30
N SER A 114 11.68 -3.62 0.35
CA SER A 114 12.67 -4.53 0.91
C SER A 114 13.29 -5.51 -0.11
N LEU A 115 12.81 -5.51 -1.35
CA LEU A 115 13.27 -6.43 -2.39
C LEU A 115 14.65 -6.01 -2.91
N ASP A 116 15.65 -6.87 -2.76
CA ASP A 116 16.96 -6.67 -3.40
C ASP A 116 16.87 -6.91 -4.91
N PRO A 117 17.09 -5.88 -5.76
CA PRO A 117 17.05 -6.03 -7.22
C PRO A 117 18.02 -7.08 -7.75
N LYS A 118 19.15 -7.32 -7.08
CA LYS A 118 20.15 -8.34 -7.48
C LYS A 118 19.62 -9.76 -7.37
N SER A 119 18.62 -9.98 -6.52
CA SER A 119 17.97 -11.27 -6.36
C SER A 119 17.05 -11.63 -7.53
N ILE A 120 16.59 -10.64 -8.30
CA ILE A 120 15.60 -10.84 -9.36
C ILE A 120 16.18 -11.64 -10.51
N LEU A 121 15.52 -12.75 -10.83
CA LEU A 121 15.85 -13.60 -11.98
C LEU A 121 15.12 -13.15 -13.24
N LYS A 122 13.82 -12.96 -13.13
CA LYS A 122 12.92 -12.52 -14.18
C LYS A 122 11.65 -11.90 -13.60
N ILE A 123 10.91 -11.21 -14.42
CA ILE A 123 9.60 -10.64 -14.09
C ILE A 123 8.62 -11.15 -15.14
N SER A 124 7.57 -11.84 -14.67
CA SER A 124 6.48 -12.29 -15.53
C SER A 124 5.39 -11.24 -15.51
N PHE A 125 5.09 -10.66 -16.66
CA PHE A 125 3.97 -9.74 -16.86
C PHE A 125 2.86 -10.52 -17.56
N ILE A 126 1.76 -10.76 -16.85
CA ILE A 126 0.63 -11.58 -17.31
C ILE A 126 -0.53 -10.66 -17.67
N ASN A 127 -0.99 -10.75 -18.91
CA ASN A 127 -2.16 -10.04 -19.42
C ASN A 127 -3.38 -10.94 -19.28
N ASN A 128 -4.49 -10.39 -18.81
CA ASN A 128 -5.73 -11.13 -18.65
C ASN A 128 -5.56 -12.43 -17.82
N PRO A 129 -5.14 -12.30 -16.55
CA PRO A 129 -4.66 -13.42 -15.73
C PRO A 129 -5.77 -14.42 -15.33
N GLY A 130 -7.04 -14.10 -15.63
CA GLY A 130 -8.20 -14.93 -15.30
C GLY A 130 -8.65 -14.80 -13.84
N VAL A 131 -9.79 -15.42 -13.55
CA VAL A 131 -10.52 -15.28 -12.28
C VAL A 131 -9.76 -15.71 -11.03
N ARG A 132 -8.73 -16.55 -11.17
CA ARG A 132 -7.89 -17.00 -10.04
C ARG A 132 -7.11 -15.89 -9.34
N TYR A 133 -6.94 -14.74 -10.00
CA TYR A 133 -6.22 -13.58 -9.45
C TYR A 133 -7.17 -12.51 -8.89
N GLY A 134 -8.49 -12.69 -9.06
CA GLY A 134 -9.54 -11.76 -8.68
C GLY A 134 -10.24 -11.16 -9.89
N ASP A 135 -11.52 -10.86 -9.74
CA ASP A 135 -12.38 -10.45 -10.87
C ASP A 135 -11.99 -9.07 -11.45
N ASN A 136 -11.32 -8.21 -10.65
CA ASN A 136 -10.93 -6.84 -11.05
C ASN A 136 -9.48 -6.72 -11.50
N ILE A 137 -8.69 -7.81 -11.47
CA ILE A 137 -7.28 -7.79 -11.81
C ILE A 137 -7.10 -7.95 -13.32
N ALA A 138 -6.65 -6.89 -13.98
CA ALA A 138 -6.35 -6.91 -15.42
C ALA A 138 -4.94 -7.39 -15.73
N TYR A 139 -3.99 -7.15 -14.82
CA TYR A 139 -2.60 -7.50 -14.99
C TYR A 139 -1.99 -8.07 -13.71
N VAL A 140 -1.11 -9.06 -13.89
CA VAL A 140 -0.29 -9.58 -12.79
C VAL A 140 1.19 -9.40 -13.14
N ILE A 141 1.95 -8.83 -12.22
CA ILE A 141 3.40 -8.74 -12.27
C ILE A 141 3.95 -9.70 -11.22
N ASP A 142 4.53 -10.81 -11.63
CA ASP A 142 5.14 -11.77 -10.72
C ASP A 142 6.66 -11.71 -10.83
N ILE A 143 7.32 -11.23 -9.79
CA ILE A 143 8.78 -11.07 -9.69
C ILE A 143 9.36 -12.37 -9.16
N ILE A 144 10.06 -13.09 -10.03
CA ILE A 144 10.74 -14.33 -9.66
C ILE A 144 12.14 -14.01 -9.18
N THR A 145 12.44 -14.36 -7.93
CA THR A 145 13.72 -14.05 -7.29
C THR A 145 14.54 -15.30 -7.00
N ARG A 146 15.86 -15.11 -6.98
CA ARG A 146 16.76 -16.08 -6.34
C ARG A 146 16.74 -15.81 -4.85
N ARG A 147 16.45 -16.81 -4.08
CA ARG A 147 16.48 -16.68 -2.63
C ARG A 147 17.93 -16.66 -2.15
N ALA A 148 18.24 -15.76 -1.23
CA ALA A 148 19.49 -15.79 -0.49
C ALA A 148 19.44 -16.95 0.52
N ASP A 149 20.46 -17.82 0.53
CA ASP A 149 20.52 -18.93 1.48
C ASP A 149 20.64 -18.46 2.93
N LYS A 150 21.26 -17.30 3.15
CA LYS A 150 21.43 -16.67 4.45
C LYS A 150 21.67 -15.16 4.27
N GLY A 151 21.01 -14.35 5.07
CA GLY A 151 21.23 -12.91 5.06
C GLY A 151 20.19 -12.14 5.86
N TYR A 152 20.40 -10.84 5.96
CA TYR A 152 19.43 -9.88 6.48
C TYR A 152 19.41 -8.63 5.60
N THR A 153 18.28 -7.95 5.59
CA THR A 153 18.09 -6.66 4.95
C THR A 153 17.40 -5.76 5.95
N ILE A 154 17.90 -4.55 6.11
CA ILE A 154 17.24 -3.50 6.90
C ILE A 154 17.20 -2.26 6.03
N GLY A 155 16.09 -1.55 6.05
CA GLY A 155 15.95 -0.32 5.29
C GLY A 155 14.91 0.62 5.89
N THR A 156 14.95 1.84 5.42
CA THR A 156 13.98 2.89 5.75
C THR A 156 13.66 3.69 4.49
N ASP A 157 12.41 4.12 4.39
CA ASP A 157 11.93 5.06 3.37
C ASP A 157 11.21 6.18 4.10
N ILE A 158 11.61 7.42 3.84
CA ILE A 158 11.09 8.60 4.52
C ILE A 158 10.67 9.61 3.47
N THR A 159 9.37 9.92 3.45
CA THR A 159 8.81 10.97 2.61
C THR A 159 8.14 12.02 3.51
N SER A 160 8.65 13.23 3.51
CA SER A 160 8.11 14.34 4.32
C SER A 160 8.00 15.61 3.52
N THR A 161 6.97 16.40 3.81
CA THR A 161 6.82 17.75 3.27
C THR A 161 7.39 18.77 4.24
N LEU A 162 8.14 19.75 3.72
CA LEU A 162 8.75 20.80 4.54
C LEU A 162 7.77 21.93 4.91
N THR A 163 6.70 22.09 4.12
CA THR A 163 5.76 23.21 4.24
C THR A 163 4.48 22.85 4.98
N SER A 164 4.16 21.58 5.07
CA SER A 164 3.02 21.04 5.84
C SER A 164 3.51 19.93 6.75
N LEU A 165 2.82 19.71 7.88
CA LEU A 165 3.11 18.57 8.75
C LEU A 165 2.52 17.30 8.13
N GLN A 166 3.17 16.79 7.09
CA GLN A 166 2.80 15.55 6.43
C GLN A 166 4.04 14.70 6.24
N GLY A 167 3.97 13.45 6.66
CA GLY A 167 5.04 12.47 6.54
C GLY A 167 4.51 11.06 6.34
N ASP A 168 5.32 10.27 5.68
CA ASP A 168 5.13 8.83 5.44
C ASP A 168 6.51 8.18 5.68
N GLU A 169 6.62 7.39 6.72
CA GLU A 169 7.89 6.84 7.20
C GLU A 169 7.78 5.33 7.34
N THR A 170 8.56 4.60 6.57
CA THR A 170 8.64 3.14 6.60
C THR A 170 9.97 2.70 7.17
N VAL A 171 9.95 1.73 8.09
CA VAL A 171 11.11 0.97 8.55
C VAL A 171 10.83 -0.51 8.37
N PHE A 172 11.76 -1.24 7.78
CA PHE A 172 11.59 -2.67 7.57
C PHE A 172 12.87 -3.46 7.84
N GLY A 173 12.68 -4.71 8.25
CA GLY A 173 13.74 -5.69 8.41
C GLY A 173 13.33 -7.05 7.86
N LYS A 174 14.26 -7.74 7.22
CA LYS A 174 14.09 -9.10 6.68
C LYS A 174 15.29 -9.96 7.05
N TRP A 175 15.02 -11.17 7.47
CA TRP A 175 16.02 -12.18 7.79
C TRP A 175 15.71 -13.48 7.04
N ASN A 176 16.74 -14.03 6.37
CA ASN A 176 16.66 -15.26 5.61
C ASN A 176 17.64 -16.31 6.17
N LYS A 177 17.19 -17.54 6.29
CA LYS A 177 18.02 -18.69 6.62
C LYS A 177 17.48 -19.96 5.96
N GLY A 178 18.17 -20.46 4.93
CA GLY A 178 17.75 -21.62 4.16
C GLY A 178 16.34 -21.43 3.59
N LYS A 179 15.39 -22.29 3.97
CA LYS A 179 14.02 -22.26 3.50
C LYS A 179 13.13 -21.23 4.21
N ASN A 180 13.64 -20.54 5.22
CA ASN A 180 12.88 -19.65 6.08
C ASN A 180 13.20 -18.19 5.78
N GLU A 181 12.18 -17.35 5.77
CA GLU A 181 12.28 -15.91 5.72
C GLU A 181 11.33 -15.32 6.74
N LEU A 182 11.83 -14.39 7.54
CA LEU A 182 11.03 -13.60 8.48
C LEU A 182 11.21 -12.13 8.13
N SER A 183 10.12 -11.40 7.98
CA SER A 183 10.14 -9.96 7.75
C SER A 183 9.21 -9.22 8.71
N LEU A 184 9.63 -8.04 9.12
CA LEU A 184 8.87 -7.10 9.92
C LEU A 184 8.93 -5.74 9.24
N SER A 185 7.79 -5.10 9.07
CA SER A 185 7.69 -3.72 8.63
C SER A 185 6.80 -2.90 9.54
N TYR A 186 7.11 -1.64 9.65
CA TYR A 186 6.33 -0.65 10.35
C TYR A 186 6.29 0.62 9.51
N ASP A 187 5.07 1.13 9.29
CA ASP A 187 4.82 2.39 8.61
C ASP A 187 4.13 3.35 9.56
N PHE A 188 4.62 4.56 9.58
CA PHE A 188 3.97 5.70 10.18
C PHE A 188 3.55 6.66 9.08
N ASN A 189 2.27 7.02 9.05
CA ASN A 189 1.79 8.10 8.20
C ASN A 189 1.03 9.12 9.04
N GLY A 190 1.28 10.38 8.77
CA GLY A 190 0.66 11.44 9.53
C GLY A 190 0.56 12.73 8.75
N TYR A 191 -0.55 13.43 8.91
CA TYR A 191 -0.69 14.78 8.38
C TYR A 191 -1.51 15.68 9.29
N LYS A 192 -1.21 16.98 9.21
CA LYS A 192 -2.00 18.04 9.79
C LYS A 192 -2.07 19.20 8.81
N LEU A 193 -3.17 19.29 8.13
CA LEU A 193 -3.47 20.32 7.13
C LEU A 193 -4.46 21.31 7.72
N LYS A 194 -4.21 22.60 7.56
CA LYS A 194 -5.09 23.68 8.00
C LYS A 194 -5.30 24.67 6.88
N GLY A 195 -6.47 25.32 6.88
CA GLY A 195 -6.76 26.41 5.95
C GLY A 195 -6.90 25.97 4.50
N MET A 196 -7.21 24.68 4.26
CA MET A 196 -7.68 24.26 2.94
C MET A 196 -8.97 24.99 2.64
N ARG A 197 -9.15 25.44 1.40
CA ARG A 197 -10.34 26.13 0.95
C ARG A 197 -10.95 25.39 -0.21
N ASN A 198 -12.25 25.20 -0.14
CA ASN A 198 -13.08 24.75 -1.23
C ASN A 198 -14.22 25.73 -1.40
N GLU A 199 -14.47 26.13 -2.63
CA GLU A 199 -15.58 27.01 -3.02
C GLU A 199 -16.51 26.21 -3.92
N GLU A 200 -17.75 26.10 -3.54
CA GLU A 200 -18.78 25.39 -4.27
C GLU A 200 -19.91 26.34 -4.60
N ARG A 201 -20.34 26.37 -5.83
CA ARG A 201 -21.54 27.06 -6.29
C ARG A 201 -22.45 26.10 -7.02
N ALA A 202 -23.70 26.00 -6.61
CA ALA A 202 -24.74 25.22 -7.26
C ALA A 202 -25.89 26.10 -7.68
N ASP A 203 -26.23 26.06 -8.96
CA ASP A 203 -27.37 26.76 -9.54
C ASP A 203 -28.47 25.74 -9.86
N TYR A 204 -29.67 25.92 -9.25
CA TYR A 204 -30.82 25.05 -9.44
C TYR A 204 -31.89 25.80 -10.24
N THR A 205 -32.31 25.27 -11.38
CA THR A 205 -33.46 25.78 -12.12
C THR A 205 -34.75 25.23 -11.50
N LEU A 206 -35.57 26.09 -10.95
CA LEU A 206 -36.85 25.76 -10.35
C LEU A 206 -37.92 25.52 -11.43
N ASN A 207 -39.05 24.92 -11.04
CA ASN A 207 -40.16 24.64 -11.97
C ASN A 207 -40.80 25.88 -12.59
N ASP A 208 -40.67 27.06 -11.96
CA ASP A 208 -41.13 28.36 -12.45
C ASP A 208 -40.10 29.04 -13.37
N GLY A 209 -38.98 28.41 -13.65
CA GLY A 209 -37.88 28.95 -14.48
C GLY A 209 -36.90 29.84 -13.74
N ASN A 210 -37.11 30.12 -12.46
CA ASN A 210 -36.16 30.86 -11.64
C ASN A 210 -34.92 30.05 -11.34
N ILE A 211 -33.76 30.71 -11.23
CA ILE A 211 -32.49 30.08 -10.82
C ILE A 211 -32.28 30.38 -9.35
N TYR A 212 -32.13 29.31 -8.59
CA TYR A 212 -31.79 29.35 -7.17
C TYR A 212 -30.34 28.97 -6.98
N THR A 213 -29.54 29.92 -6.46
CA THR A 213 -28.07 29.72 -6.29
C THR A 213 -27.74 29.51 -4.83
N ILE A 214 -26.98 28.44 -4.54
CA ILE A 214 -26.36 28.22 -3.25
C ILE A 214 -24.84 28.26 -3.43
N SER A 215 -24.18 29.07 -2.60
CA SER A 215 -22.70 29.07 -2.50
C SER A 215 -22.27 28.53 -1.14
N ARG A 216 -21.24 27.67 -1.11
CA ARG A 216 -20.65 27.12 0.11
C ARG A 216 -19.16 27.33 0.08
N ASN A 217 -18.62 28.15 0.95
CA ASN A 217 -17.22 28.53 0.96
C ASN A 217 -16.57 28.13 2.29
N ASP A 218 -15.48 27.38 2.23
CA ASP A 218 -14.72 27.02 3.44
C ASP A 218 -14.07 28.27 4.03
N ILE A 219 -14.35 28.58 5.30
CA ILE A 219 -13.73 29.67 6.06
C ILE A 219 -12.69 29.17 7.06
N ALA A 220 -12.86 27.99 7.61
CA ALA A 220 -11.85 27.35 8.46
C ALA A 220 -11.88 25.84 8.33
N THR A 221 -10.72 25.24 8.06
CA THR A 221 -10.59 23.79 7.93
C THR A 221 -9.40 23.27 8.69
N GLN A 222 -9.55 22.08 9.24
CA GLN A 222 -8.43 21.26 9.74
C GLN A 222 -8.67 19.80 9.38
N ARG A 223 -7.65 19.18 8.82
CA ARG A 223 -7.55 17.73 8.63
C ARG A 223 -6.33 17.22 9.37
N LYS A 224 -6.51 16.27 10.27
CA LYS A 224 -5.43 15.65 11.03
C LYS A 224 -5.66 14.15 11.11
N GLN A 225 -4.65 13.39 10.71
CA GLN A 225 -4.65 11.94 10.83
C GLN A 225 -3.28 11.46 11.32
N LEU A 226 -3.30 10.41 12.09
CA LEU A 226 -2.13 9.63 12.51
C LEU A 226 -2.42 8.17 12.20
N GLY A 227 -1.54 7.54 11.47
CA GLY A 227 -1.65 6.14 11.06
C GLY A 227 -0.41 5.34 11.43
N HIS A 228 -0.63 4.11 11.81
CA HIS A 228 0.41 3.14 12.13
C HIS A 228 0.02 1.82 11.46
N ASP A 229 0.85 1.32 10.56
CA ASP A 229 0.70 0.02 9.94
C ASP A 229 1.88 -0.85 10.36
N ILE A 230 1.59 -2.07 10.82
CA ILE A 230 2.60 -3.05 11.18
C ILE A 230 2.32 -4.37 10.48
N LYS A 231 3.36 -5.01 9.95
CA LYS A 231 3.23 -6.33 9.33
C LYS A 231 4.40 -7.22 9.68
N LEU A 232 4.09 -8.42 10.19
CA LEU A 232 5.02 -9.52 10.41
C LEU A 232 4.69 -10.63 9.43
N THR A 233 5.68 -11.08 8.65
CA THR A 233 5.48 -12.16 7.68
C THR A 233 6.53 -13.24 7.88
N TYR A 234 6.09 -14.48 7.89
CA TYR A 234 6.92 -15.66 7.84
C TYR A 234 6.66 -16.40 6.54
N ASN A 235 7.71 -16.64 5.77
CA ASN A 235 7.71 -17.42 4.54
C ASN A 235 8.57 -18.68 4.71
N TRP A 236 7.98 -19.82 4.38
CA TRP A 236 8.72 -21.07 4.20
C TRP A 236 8.58 -21.50 2.74
N MET A 237 9.69 -21.74 2.07
CA MET A 237 9.71 -22.10 0.66
C MET A 237 10.69 -23.23 0.43
N ASP A 238 10.18 -24.37 -0.08
CA ASP A 238 10.98 -25.47 -0.57
C ASP A 238 10.90 -25.51 -2.10
N SER A 239 11.75 -24.72 -2.75
CA SER A 239 11.68 -24.42 -4.18
C SER A 239 10.36 -23.70 -4.56
N THR A 240 10.13 -23.47 -5.86
CA THR A 240 8.84 -22.96 -6.35
C THR A 240 7.70 -23.99 -6.28
N ALA A 241 8.00 -25.22 -5.85
CA ALA A 241 7.05 -26.32 -5.80
C ALA A 241 6.26 -26.40 -4.48
N CYS A 242 6.76 -25.78 -3.41
CA CYS A 242 6.04 -25.74 -2.13
C CYS A 242 6.35 -24.42 -1.40
N VAL A 243 5.29 -23.65 -1.12
CA VAL A 243 5.35 -22.36 -0.47
C VAL A 243 4.32 -22.32 0.66
N PHE A 244 4.73 -21.85 1.82
CA PHE A 244 3.86 -21.52 2.93
C PHE A 244 4.17 -20.10 3.38
N GLN A 245 3.14 -19.27 3.54
CA GLN A 245 3.25 -17.94 4.12
C GLN A 245 2.24 -17.78 5.24
N ALA A 246 2.68 -17.16 6.32
CA ALA A 246 1.82 -16.68 7.39
C ALA A 246 2.13 -15.22 7.64
N SER A 247 1.14 -14.35 7.65
CA SER A 247 1.32 -12.95 7.99
C SER A 247 0.30 -12.48 9.03
N LEU A 248 0.77 -11.60 9.90
CA LEU A 248 -0.03 -10.83 10.84
C LEU A 248 0.20 -9.37 10.54
N SER A 249 -0.86 -8.64 10.27
CA SER A 249 -0.78 -7.20 10.03
C SER A 249 -1.85 -6.47 10.82
N GLY A 250 -1.65 -5.18 11.03
CA GLY A 250 -2.62 -4.32 11.69
C GLY A 250 -2.43 -2.88 11.26
N SER A 251 -3.54 -2.23 10.94
CA SER A 251 -3.63 -0.81 10.63
C SER A 251 -4.37 -0.11 11.75
N PHE A 252 -3.78 0.94 12.31
CA PHE A 252 -4.31 1.71 13.44
C PHE A 252 -4.31 3.18 13.08
N TYR A 253 -5.49 3.74 12.84
CA TYR A 253 -5.67 5.13 12.43
C TYR A 253 -6.39 5.92 13.50
N ARG A 254 -5.93 7.14 13.72
CA ARG A 254 -6.57 8.10 14.61
C ARG A 254 -6.78 9.42 13.89
N THR A 255 -8.02 9.89 13.90
CA THR A 255 -8.45 11.21 13.46
C THR A 255 -8.87 12.01 14.69
N PRO A 256 -7.97 12.78 15.32
CA PRO A 256 -8.25 13.34 16.64
C PRO A 256 -9.18 14.54 16.61
N ASP A 257 -9.19 15.34 15.54
CA ASP A 257 -9.99 16.56 15.43
C ASP A 257 -9.92 17.08 13.99
N ASN A 258 -10.87 16.65 13.18
CA ASN A 258 -11.13 17.22 11.87
C ASN A 258 -12.31 18.17 11.97
N TYR A 259 -12.21 19.32 11.37
CA TYR A 259 -13.36 20.23 11.26
C TYR A 259 -13.36 20.97 9.93
N ASN A 260 -14.56 21.36 9.53
CA ASN A 260 -14.81 22.25 8.43
C ASN A 260 -15.91 23.24 8.84
N ILE A 261 -15.62 24.52 8.72
CA ILE A 261 -16.56 25.60 8.92
C ILE A 261 -16.74 26.27 7.58
N LYS A 262 -17.99 26.34 7.13
CA LYS A 262 -18.39 26.92 5.84
C LYS A 262 -19.26 28.15 6.05
N ASP A 263 -19.05 29.15 5.23
CA ASP A 263 -20.02 30.21 4.98
C ASP A 263 -20.93 29.73 3.85
N ILE A 264 -22.23 29.75 4.12
CA ILE A 264 -23.27 29.36 3.16
C ILE A 264 -24.09 30.59 2.83
N SER A 265 -24.19 30.90 1.54
CA SER A 265 -25.06 31.92 0.99
C SER A 265 -26.15 31.26 0.16
N ASP A 266 -27.37 31.53 0.52
CA ASP A 266 -28.59 31.01 -0.08
C ASP A 266 -29.50 32.20 -0.42
N GLY A 267 -29.33 32.73 -1.62
CA GLY A 267 -29.96 34.02 -2.00
C GLY A 267 -29.50 35.14 -1.07
N ASP A 268 -30.44 35.72 -0.32
CA ASP A 268 -30.19 36.80 0.65
C ASP A 268 -29.82 36.30 2.06
N ASN A 269 -29.86 34.96 2.29
CA ASN A 269 -29.55 34.37 3.58
C ASN A 269 -28.07 34.03 3.65
N HIS A 270 -27.42 34.34 4.78
CA HIS A 270 -26.07 33.97 5.11
C HIS A 270 -26.03 33.26 6.46
N TYR A 271 -25.45 32.09 6.52
CA TYR A 271 -25.28 31.35 7.77
C TYR A 271 -24.01 30.48 7.74
N THR A 272 -23.60 30.02 8.89
CA THR A 272 -22.39 29.21 9.03
C THR A 272 -22.78 27.76 9.28
N ALA A 273 -22.22 26.86 8.51
CA ALA A 273 -22.30 25.43 8.79
C ALA A 273 -20.99 24.92 9.40
N THR A 274 -21.09 24.10 10.43
CA THR A 274 -19.95 23.51 11.10
C THR A 274 -20.04 21.99 11.04
N SER A 275 -18.98 21.33 10.59
CA SER A 275 -18.82 19.88 10.75
C SER A 275 -17.54 19.55 11.53
N ARG A 276 -17.62 18.60 12.46
CA ARG A 276 -16.47 18.06 13.20
C ARG A 276 -16.55 16.56 13.22
N GLU A 277 -15.40 15.94 13.07
CA GLU A 277 -15.23 14.49 13.11
C GLU A 277 -13.99 14.16 13.91
N SER A 278 -14.14 13.20 14.81
CA SER A 278 -13.01 12.53 15.47
C SER A 278 -13.23 11.03 15.51
N GLY A 279 -12.16 10.24 15.47
CA GLY A 279 -12.34 8.79 15.49
C GLY A 279 -11.03 8.01 15.56
N ASN A 280 -11.22 6.71 15.77
CA ASN A 280 -10.15 5.72 15.73
C ASN A 280 -10.61 4.52 14.93
N ASN A 281 -9.70 3.96 14.15
CA ASN A 281 -9.90 2.71 13.40
C ASN A 281 -8.76 1.74 13.73
N SER A 282 -9.10 0.49 13.94
CA SER A 282 -8.16 -0.61 14.17
C SER A 282 -8.58 -1.80 13.33
N SER A 283 -7.68 -2.32 12.49
CA SER A 283 -7.96 -3.44 11.58
C SER A 283 -6.83 -4.47 11.56
N PRO A 284 -6.72 -5.34 12.58
CA PRO A 284 -5.83 -6.48 12.53
C PRO A 284 -6.30 -7.53 11.51
N VAL A 285 -5.33 -8.13 10.81
CA VAL A 285 -5.53 -9.17 9.79
C VAL A 285 -4.53 -10.29 10.02
N ALA A 286 -5.03 -11.53 9.98
CA ALA A 286 -4.21 -12.74 9.89
C ALA A 286 -4.43 -13.37 8.52
N ASP A 287 -3.34 -13.68 7.82
CA ASP A 287 -3.37 -14.22 6.46
C ASP A 287 -2.47 -15.44 6.36
N LEU A 288 -3.00 -16.55 5.83
CA LEU A 288 -2.30 -17.79 5.61
C LEU A 288 -2.41 -18.17 4.13
N TYR A 289 -1.29 -18.45 3.51
CA TYR A 289 -1.20 -18.92 2.13
C TYR A 289 -0.37 -20.20 2.07
N PHE A 290 -0.89 -21.19 1.34
CA PHE A 290 -0.20 -22.43 1.06
C PHE A 290 -0.32 -22.78 -0.42
N PHE A 291 0.80 -23.10 -1.04
CA PHE A 291 0.88 -23.62 -2.39
C PHE A 291 1.74 -24.88 -2.43
N ARG A 292 1.26 -25.92 -3.11
CA ARG A 292 2.04 -27.12 -3.38
C ARG A 292 1.78 -27.65 -4.78
N GLN A 293 2.87 -27.83 -5.52
CA GLN A 293 2.85 -28.58 -6.77
C GLN A 293 2.94 -30.07 -6.45
N LEU A 294 1.88 -30.82 -6.73
CA LEU A 294 1.78 -32.27 -6.45
C LEU A 294 2.48 -33.07 -7.53
N THR A 295 2.35 -32.65 -8.79
CA THR A 295 3.00 -33.21 -9.97
C THR A 295 3.34 -32.07 -10.94
N PRO A 296 4.10 -32.27 -12.02
CA PRO A 296 4.32 -31.25 -13.03
C PRO A 296 3.05 -30.65 -13.65
N ARG A 297 1.90 -31.31 -13.48
CA ARG A 297 0.61 -30.88 -14.03
C ARG A 297 -0.44 -30.55 -12.98
N GLN A 298 -0.18 -30.88 -11.72
CA GLN A 298 -1.17 -30.75 -10.65
C GLN A 298 -0.64 -29.85 -9.54
N SER A 299 -1.48 -28.96 -9.07
CA SER A 299 -1.18 -28.10 -7.91
C SER A 299 -2.38 -27.92 -7.01
N ILE A 300 -2.13 -27.61 -5.76
CA ILE A 300 -3.10 -27.20 -4.78
C ILE A 300 -2.70 -25.85 -4.20
N THR A 301 -3.65 -24.95 -4.07
CA THR A 301 -3.51 -23.65 -3.42
C THR A 301 -4.55 -23.56 -2.32
N ALA A 302 -4.17 -23.07 -1.15
CA ALA A 302 -5.09 -22.80 -0.04
C ALA A 302 -4.80 -21.41 0.53
N ASN A 303 -5.85 -20.65 0.77
CA ASN A 303 -5.82 -19.33 1.41
C ASN A 303 -6.76 -19.31 2.59
N ALA A 304 -6.40 -18.59 3.66
CA ALA A 304 -7.30 -18.27 4.75
C ALA A 304 -6.96 -16.87 5.30
N VAL A 305 -7.92 -15.95 5.24
CA VAL A 305 -7.77 -14.58 5.74
C VAL A 305 -8.82 -14.31 6.80
N GLY A 306 -8.37 -13.92 7.99
CA GLY A 306 -9.21 -13.45 9.09
C GLY A 306 -8.99 -11.97 9.30
N THR A 307 -10.05 -11.16 9.32
CA THR A 307 -9.99 -9.72 9.54
C THR A 307 -10.94 -9.32 10.66
N TYR A 308 -10.46 -8.46 11.55
CA TYR A 308 -11.29 -7.81 12.55
C TYR A 308 -11.14 -6.30 12.42
N ILE A 309 -12.25 -5.57 12.33
CA ILE A 309 -12.26 -4.11 12.23
C ILE A 309 -13.04 -3.56 13.42
N SER A 310 -12.45 -2.58 14.10
CA SER A 310 -13.10 -1.81 15.16
C SER A 310 -12.98 -0.33 14.83
N THR A 311 -14.10 0.34 14.66
CA THR A 311 -14.19 1.77 14.34
C THR A 311 -14.95 2.48 15.42
N LYS A 312 -14.43 3.62 15.89
CA LYS A 312 -15.15 4.55 16.75
C LYS A 312 -15.07 5.92 16.12
N SER A 313 -16.21 6.58 15.95
CA SER A 313 -16.25 7.96 15.45
C SER A 313 -17.27 8.78 16.23
N SER A 314 -16.95 10.06 16.41
CA SER A 314 -17.83 11.07 16.96
C SER A 314 -18.00 12.15 15.89
N ASN A 315 -19.24 12.46 15.55
CA ASN A 315 -19.61 13.34 14.46
C ASN A 315 -20.56 14.42 14.96
N TYR A 316 -20.23 15.66 14.62
CA TYR A 316 -21.03 16.83 14.92
C TYR A 316 -21.28 17.62 13.65
N TYR A 317 -22.54 17.94 13.41
CA TYR A 317 -22.99 18.82 12.33
C TYR A 317 -23.88 19.91 12.89
N ASP A 318 -23.71 21.11 12.42
CA ASP A 318 -24.58 22.25 12.74
C ASP A 318 -24.76 23.10 11.48
N GLU A 319 -25.96 23.11 10.97
CA GLU A 319 -26.41 23.94 9.85
C GLU A 319 -27.74 24.61 10.28
N GLY A 320 -27.69 25.25 11.47
CA GLY A 320 -28.87 25.88 12.11
C GLY A 320 -29.56 24.96 13.13
N THR A 321 -29.44 23.65 13.00
CA THR A 321 -29.89 22.67 14.00
C THR A 321 -28.75 21.70 14.27
N PRO A 322 -28.18 21.68 15.49
CA PRO A 322 -27.09 20.78 15.83
C PRO A 322 -27.52 19.31 15.73
N TYR A 323 -26.65 18.47 15.18
CA TYR A 323 -26.82 17.03 15.06
C TYR A 323 -25.55 16.34 15.52
N LEU A 324 -25.62 15.59 16.62
CA LEU A 324 -24.47 14.91 17.22
C LEU A 324 -24.74 13.42 17.32
N TYR A 325 -23.81 12.60 16.84
CA TYR A 325 -23.86 11.15 16.99
C TYR A 325 -22.49 10.50 17.07
N ASP A 326 -22.45 9.41 17.79
CA ASP A 326 -21.29 8.54 17.86
C ASP A 326 -21.60 7.20 17.17
N VAL A 327 -20.59 6.61 16.55
CA VAL A 327 -20.67 5.27 15.96
C VAL A 327 -19.60 4.37 16.55
N ASN A 328 -20.01 3.18 17.02
CA ASN A 328 -19.10 2.12 17.44
C ASN A 328 -19.33 0.90 16.55
N GLY A 329 -18.50 0.79 15.49
CA GLY A 329 -18.58 -0.27 14.49
C GLY A 329 -17.61 -1.41 14.83
N LYS A 330 -18.07 -2.65 14.67
CA LYS A 330 -17.26 -3.86 14.75
C LYS A 330 -17.58 -4.76 13.56
N SER A 331 -16.56 -5.28 12.91
CA SER A 331 -16.72 -6.25 11.84
C SER A 331 -15.70 -7.37 12.00
N ALA A 332 -16.16 -8.60 11.93
CA ALA A 332 -15.29 -9.77 11.86
C ALA A 332 -15.58 -10.54 10.57
N SER A 333 -14.54 -10.95 9.86
CA SER A 333 -14.71 -11.72 8.63
C SER A 333 -13.64 -12.80 8.50
N ILE A 334 -14.03 -13.91 7.88
CA ILE A 334 -13.14 -15.00 7.49
C ILE A 334 -13.42 -15.30 6.02
N LEU A 335 -12.35 -15.34 5.23
CA LEU A 335 -12.35 -15.82 3.86
C LEU A 335 -11.42 -17.02 3.80
N SER A 336 -11.88 -18.13 3.24
CA SER A 336 -11.04 -19.31 3.02
C SER A 336 -11.31 -19.88 1.64
N GLU A 337 -10.25 -20.28 0.96
CA GLU A 337 -10.32 -20.83 -0.38
C GLU A 337 -9.34 -21.99 -0.54
N ILE A 338 -9.75 -23.06 -1.20
CA ILE A 338 -8.90 -24.16 -1.62
C ILE A 338 -9.14 -24.40 -3.09
N ILE A 339 -8.08 -24.37 -3.90
CA ILE A 339 -8.13 -24.60 -5.35
C ILE A 339 -7.23 -25.76 -5.70
N TYR A 340 -7.77 -26.73 -6.44
CA TYR A 340 -7.01 -27.77 -7.12
C TYR A 340 -6.98 -27.48 -8.62
N GLU A 341 -5.79 -27.50 -9.22
CA GLU A 341 -5.58 -27.31 -10.65
C GLU A 341 -4.92 -28.52 -11.26
N ASN A 342 -5.44 -28.97 -12.42
CA ASN A 342 -4.83 -30.04 -13.22
C ASN A 342 -4.73 -29.62 -14.69
N ARG A 343 -3.50 -29.54 -15.21
CA ARG A 343 -3.18 -29.16 -16.59
C ARG A 343 -3.21 -30.38 -17.48
N LEU A 344 -4.39 -30.61 -18.07
CA LEU A 344 -4.63 -31.65 -19.07
C LEU A 344 -4.45 -31.01 -20.46
N LYS A 345 -3.67 -31.62 -21.35
CA LYS A 345 -3.60 -31.13 -22.73
C LYS A 345 -4.87 -31.57 -23.48
N PRO A 346 -5.65 -30.68 -24.11
CA PRO A 346 -5.38 -29.28 -24.42
C PRO A 346 -5.95 -28.26 -23.38
N PHE A 347 -6.52 -28.66 -22.28
CA PHE A 347 -7.21 -27.78 -21.32
C PHE A 347 -6.65 -27.89 -19.90
N THR A 348 -6.95 -26.91 -19.08
CA THR A 348 -6.70 -26.91 -17.65
C THR A 348 -8.01 -27.02 -16.89
N LEU A 349 -8.11 -28.01 -15.99
CA LEU A 349 -9.23 -28.14 -15.05
C LEU A 349 -8.83 -27.47 -13.74
N SER A 350 -9.66 -26.52 -13.29
CA SER A 350 -9.54 -25.90 -11.98
C SER A 350 -10.84 -26.13 -11.22
N THR A 351 -10.73 -26.61 -9.99
CA THR A 351 -11.87 -26.81 -9.08
C THR A 351 -11.49 -26.37 -7.69
N GLY A 352 -12.43 -25.85 -6.92
CA GLY A 352 -12.14 -25.34 -5.59
C GLY A 352 -13.37 -25.14 -4.74
N LEU A 353 -13.12 -24.82 -3.48
CA LEU A 353 -14.13 -24.46 -2.49
C LEU A 353 -13.76 -23.07 -1.94
N ASN A 354 -14.75 -22.21 -1.83
CA ASN A 354 -14.62 -20.89 -1.24
C ASN A 354 -15.64 -20.77 -0.10
N TYR A 355 -15.18 -20.32 1.06
CA TYR A 355 -16.00 -20.03 2.22
C TYR A 355 -15.81 -18.58 2.63
N ARG A 356 -16.92 -17.86 2.81
CA ARG A 356 -16.93 -16.47 3.27
C ARG A 356 -17.90 -16.33 4.42
N PHE A 357 -17.41 -15.74 5.48
CA PHE A 357 -18.22 -15.34 6.63
C PHE A 357 -17.91 -13.89 6.95
N LYS A 358 -18.94 -13.09 7.23
CA LYS A 358 -18.80 -11.71 7.67
C LYS A 358 -19.92 -11.40 8.66
N HIS A 359 -19.51 -10.87 9.80
CA HIS A 359 -20.41 -10.34 10.81
C HIS A 359 -20.12 -8.87 11.02
N ILE A 360 -21.15 -8.02 10.99
CA ILE A 360 -21.04 -6.58 11.15
C ILE A 360 -22.03 -6.16 12.25
N LYS A 361 -21.53 -5.34 13.18
CA LYS A 361 -22.34 -4.70 14.22
C LYS A 361 -21.96 -3.23 14.28
N ASN A 362 -22.95 -2.34 14.14
CA ASN A 362 -22.80 -0.90 14.29
C ASN A 362 -23.79 -0.40 15.36
N ASP A 363 -23.27 0.17 16.41
CA ASP A 363 -24.05 0.80 17.49
C ASP A 363 -23.94 2.31 17.30
N TYR A 364 -25.08 2.97 17.05
CA TYR A 364 -25.21 4.42 16.92
C TYR A 364 -25.79 4.99 18.22
N THR A 365 -25.27 6.11 18.66
CA THR A 365 -25.77 6.83 19.83
C THR A 365 -25.99 8.30 19.50
N GLY A 366 -26.64 9.05 20.38
CA GLY A 366 -27.03 10.45 20.10
C GLY A 366 -28.21 10.54 19.12
N ASP A 367 -28.20 11.54 18.28
CA ASP A 367 -29.32 11.84 17.36
C ASP A 367 -29.53 10.76 16.28
N ALA A 368 -28.51 9.93 16.03
CA ALA A 368 -28.59 8.81 15.08
C ALA A 368 -28.91 7.45 15.71
N ALA A 369 -29.31 7.40 16.99
CA ALA A 369 -29.51 6.14 17.74
C ALA A 369 -30.48 5.14 17.04
N ALA A 370 -31.50 5.64 16.37
CA ALA A 370 -32.46 4.83 15.61
C ALA A 370 -31.84 4.02 14.46
N LEU A 371 -30.64 4.42 13.96
CA LEU A 371 -29.96 3.70 12.88
C LEU A 371 -29.32 2.37 13.34
N THR A 372 -29.19 2.14 14.65
CA THR A 372 -28.58 0.92 15.21
C THR A 372 -29.36 -0.32 14.80
N GLU A 373 -30.69 -0.28 14.80
CA GLU A 373 -31.54 -1.42 14.44
C GLU A 373 -31.51 -1.74 12.94
N ILE A 374 -31.28 -0.73 12.10
CA ILE A 374 -31.33 -0.86 10.64
C ILE A 374 -30.02 -1.40 10.08
N ASN A 375 -28.86 -1.08 10.70
CA ASN A 375 -27.53 -1.31 10.12
C ASN A 375 -26.81 -2.55 10.68
N ASN A 376 -27.43 -3.33 11.57
CA ASN A 376 -26.85 -4.58 12.04
C ASN A 376 -27.24 -5.74 11.12
N SER A 377 -26.21 -6.43 10.57
CA SER A 377 -26.39 -7.62 9.70
C SER A 377 -25.47 -8.75 10.15
N THR A 378 -25.94 -9.95 10.02
CA THR A 378 -25.20 -11.21 10.24
C THR A 378 -24.96 -11.95 8.94
#